data_54acbecb3737bbe70be0840ba22aaebc
#
_entry.id   54acbecb3737bbe70be0840ba22aaebc
#
_cell.length_a   1.000
_cell.length_b   1.000
_cell.length_c   1.000
_cell.angle_alpha   90.00
_cell.angle_beta   90.00
_cell.angle_gamma   90.00
#
_symmetry.space_group_name_H-M   'P 1'
#
loop_
_entity.id
_entity.type
_entity.pdbx_description
1 polymer ?
#
loop_
_entity_poly.entity_id
_entity_poly.type
_entity_poly.pdbx_seq_one_letter_code
_entity_poly.pdbx_strand_id
1 'polypeptide(L)'
;MVLGPGIGSPVRRGSMDYMLMLINKEMPVAPPLKHGIVDVRDVAKMHVAALENDTSIGKRMIVTENTYWVKELCEMLNKHGHQAPTFTPPVFLVKFLANFDKTIKPIKPLLGVDVNFNTETARSVLGYDPVPIEQTIRDTSDFLASYEKG
;
A
#
# COMPACT_ATOMS: atom_id res chain seq x y z
N MET A 1 -1.26 3.98 -0.16
CA MET A 1 -0.83 3.21 1.04
C MET A 1 0.65 3.46 1.25
N VAL A 2 1.07 3.83 2.46
CA VAL A 2 2.49 4.06 2.79
C VAL A 2 3.05 2.80 3.42
N LEU A 3 4.16 2.28 2.88
CA LEU A 3 4.86 1.08 3.32
C LEU A 3 6.34 1.40 3.55
N GLY A 4 7.12 0.44 3.99
CA GLY A 4 8.55 0.56 4.26
C GLY A 4 8.91 0.29 5.71
N PRO A 5 10.19 0.33 6.07
CA PRO A 5 10.64 0.10 7.44
C PRO A 5 10.16 1.21 8.36
N GLY A 6 9.58 0.84 9.49
CA GLY A 6 9.15 1.78 10.54
C GLY A 6 10.29 2.15 11.50
N ILE A 7 10.02 3.15 12.35
CA ILE A 7 10.88 3.52 13.47
C ILE A 7 10.12 3.15 14.76
N GLY A 8 10.75 2.33 15.63
CA GLY A 8 10.13 1.86 16.85
C GLY A 8 9.16 0.69 16.63
N SER A 9 8.26 0.44 17.60
CA SER A 9 7.32 -0.69 17.55
C SER A 9 6.24 -0.48 16.49
N PRO A 10 5.89 -1.50 15.67
CA PRO A 10 4.79 -1.38 14.72
C PRO A 10 3.48 -1.22 15.49
N VAL A 11 2.83 -0.12 15.25
CA VAL A 11 1.47 0.07 15.73
C VAL A 11 0.53 -0.59 14.73
N ARG A 12 -0.32 -1.53 15.20
CA ARG A 12 -1.35 -2.16 14.37
C ARG A 12 -2.42 -1.14 13.96
N ARG A 13 -2.07 -0.30 12.97
CA ARG A 13 -2.96 0.73 12.39
C ARG A 13 -2.65 0.94 10.90
N GLY A 14 -3.69 1.23 10.14
CA GLY A 14 -3.57 1.64 8.74
C GLY A 14 -2.84 0.63 7.86
N SER A 15 -1.84 1.08 7.11
CA SER A 15 -1.12 0.25 6.14
C SER A 15 -0.37 -0.93 6.76
N MET A 16 0.21 -0.75 7.95
CA MET A 16 0.96 -1.81 8.63
C MET A 16 0.05 -2.91 9.14
N ASP A 17 -1.11 -2.56 9.71
CA ASP A 17 -2.11 -3.54 10.13
C ASP A 17 -2.63 -4.33 8.91
N TYR A 18 -2.89 -3.64 7.80
CA TYR A 18 -3.32 -4.29 6.57
C TYR A 18 -2.27 -5.30 6.05
N MET A 19 -0.98 -4.95 6.08
CA MET A 19 0.10 -5.87 5.71
C MET A 19 0.19 -7.06 6.66
N LEU A 20 0.07 -6.84 7.98
CA LEU A 20 0.01 -7.92 8.97
C LEU A 20 -1.15 -8.87 8.73
N MET A 21 -2.35 -8.36 8.43
CA MET A 21 -3.51 -9.20 8.10
C MET A 21 -3.27 -10.10 6.89
N LEU A 22 -2.52 -9.63 5.88
CA LEU A 22 -2.14 -10.43 4.72
C LEU A 22 -1.09 -11.48 5.07
N ILE A 23 -0.04 -11.09 5.83
CA ILE A 23 1.06 -11.97 6.25
C ILE A 23 0.56 -13.07 7.18
N ASN A 24 -0.28 -12.74 8.15
CA ASN A 24 -0.79 -13.64 9.18
C ASN A 24 -2.01 -14.46 8.75
N LYS A 25 -2.43 -14.33 7.48
CA LYS A 25 -3.62 -15.01 6.95
C LYS A 25 -4.93 -14.66 7.70
N GLU A 26 -4.96 -13.51 8.35
CA GLU A 26 -6.19 -13.00 8.97
C GLU A 26 -7.25 -12.64 7.91
N MET A 27 -6.80 -12.38 6.69
CA MET A 27 -7.65 -12.24 5.50
C MET A 27 -7.62 -13.54 4.69
N PRO A 28 -8.77 -14.22 4.49
CA PRO A 28 -8.81 -15.50 3.79
C PRO A 28 -8.69 -15.37 2.25
N VAL A 29 -8.85 -14.18 1.72
CA VAL A 29 -8.84 -13.88 0.28
C VAL A 29 -8.12 -12.56 0.00
N ALA A 30 -7.59 -12.40 -1.21
CA ALA A 30 -7.11 -11.12 -1.72
C ALA A 30 -8.30 -10.33 -2.28
N PRO A 31 -8.79 -9.27 -1.60
CA PRO A 31 -9.93 -8.53 -2.10
C PRO A 31 -9.61 -7.86 -3.44
N PRO A 32 -10.62 -7.70 -4.34
CA PRO A 32 -10.42 -7.04 -5.62
C PRO A 32 -10.32 -5.51 -5.45
N LEU A 33 -9.29 -5.07 -4.75
CA LEU A 33 -8.94 -3.67 -4.48
C LEU A 33 -7.58 -3.35 -5.10
N LYS A 34 -7.43 -2.11 -5.56
CA LYS A 34 -6.18 -1.57 -6.08
C LYS A 34 -5.71 -0.40 -5.22
N HIS A 35 -4.45 -0.42 -4.81
CA HIS A 35 -3.86 0.60 -3.94
C HIS A 35 -2.66 1.27 -4.60
N GLY A 36 -2.59 2.61 -4.51
CA GLY A 36 -1.34 3.33 -4.75
C GLY A 36 -0.37 3.07 -3.58
N ILE A 37 0.85 2.66 -3.91
CA ILE A 37 1.89 2.33 -2.93
C ILE A 37 3.01 3.37 -3.02
N VAL A 38 3.50 3.78 -1.87
CA VAL A 38 4.66 4.65 -1.75
C VAL A 38 5.51 4.21 -0.57
N ASP A 39 6.83 4.27 -0.72
CA ASP A 39 7.75 4.02 0.38
C ASP A 39 7.75 5.21 1.36
N VAL A 40 7.80 4.92 2.66
CA VAL A 40 7.84 5.96 3.71
C VAL A 40 9.07 6.86 3.57
N ARG A 41 10.19 6.31 3.08
CA ARG A 41 11.42 7.08 2.81
C ARG A 41 11.21 8.11 1.70
N ASP A 42 10.45 7.75 0.67
CA ASP A 42 10.09 8.67 -0.41
C ASP A 42 9.13 9.75 0.08
N VAL A 43 8.14 9.38 0.90
CA VAL A 43 7.25 10.37 1.53
C VAL A 43 8.06 11.41 2.31
N ALA A 44 9.02 10.96 3.13
CA ALA A 44 9.89 11.85 3.89
C ALA A 44 10.74 12.75 2.99
N LYS A 45 11.41 12.19 1.98
CA LYS A 45 12.23 12.94 1.00
C LYS A 45 11.40 13.99 0.27
N MET A 46 10.18 13.63 -0.18
CA MET A 46 9.34 14.56 -0.93
C MET A 46 8.79 15.69 -0.06
N HIS A 47 8.57 15.47 1.24
CA HIS A 47 8.23 16.56 2.16
C HIS A 47 9.38 17.55 2.31
N VAL A 48 10.62 17.07 2.49
CA VAL A 48 11.80 17.94 2.56
C VAL A 48 11.99 18.71 1.24
N ALA A 49 11.96 17.99 0.10
CA ALA A 49 12.11 18.62 -1.20
C ALA A 49 11.04 19.68 -1.48
N ALA A 50 9.80 19.47 -1.00
CA ALA A 50 8.74 20.46 -1.13
C ALA A 50 8.97 21.70 -0.27
N LEU A 51 9.57 21.55 0.92
CA LEU A 51 9.91 22.69 1.79
C LEU A 51 11.08 23.52 1.24
N GLU A 52 12.01 22.88 0.52
CA GLU A 52 13.20 23.52 -0.05
C GLU A 52 12.96 24.10 -1.45
N ASN A 53 11.77 23.91 -2.04
CA ASN A 53 11.49 24.31 -3.42
C ASN A 53 10.25 25.22 -3.51
N ASP A 54 10.46 26.51 -3.68
CA ASP A 54 9.39 27.51 -3.79
C ASP A 54 8.42 27.22 -4.95
N THR A 55 8.86 26.49 -5.99
CA THR A 55 7.99 26.12 -7.11
C THR A 55 6.94 25.08 -6.72
N SER A 56 7.04 24.49 -5.53
CA SER A 56 6.05 23.58 -4.95
C SER A 56 4.83 24.29 -4.37
N ILE A 57 4.97 25.59 -4.03
CA ILE A 57 3.95 26.38 -3.33
C ILE A 57 2.64 26.39 -4.12
N GLY A 58 1.55 26.09 -3.45
CA GLY A 58 0.21 26.03 -4.03
C GLY A 58 -0.06 24.85 -4.97
N LYS A 59 0.89 23.92 -5.13
CA LYS A 59 0.71 22.74 -5.98
C LYS A 59 0.34 21.51 -5.16
N ARG A 60 -0.61 20.73 -5.67
CA ARG A 60 -0.90 19.38 -5.16
C ARG A 60 -0.04 18.38 -5.91
N MET A 61 0.74 17.59 -5.19
CA MET A 61 1.59 16.56 -5.74
C MET A 61 1.17 15.20 -5.22
N ILE A 62 1.05 14.23 -6.11
CA ILE A 62 0.78 12.84 -5.74
C ILE A 62 2.11 12.10 -5.78
N VAL A 63 2.44 11.44 -4.66
CA VAL A 63 3.64 10.64 -4.50
C VAL A 63 3.21 9.20 -4.33
N THR A 64 3.42 8.40 -5.36
CA THR A 64 3.21 6.94 -5.35
C THR A 64 4.17 6.32 -6.36
N GLU A 65 4.71 5.15 -6.03
CA GLU A 65 5.56 4.42 -6.98
C GLU A 65 4.70 3.94 -8.15
N ASN A 66 3.65 3.15 -7.82
CA ASN A 66 2.64 2.71 -8.77
C ASN A 66 1.38 2.28 -8.03
N THR A 67 0.43 1.69 -8.75
CA THR A 67 -0.79 1.10 -8.19
C THR A 67 -0.80 -0.40 -8.40
N TYR A 68 -1.15 -1.16 -7.35
CA TYR A 68 -1.12 -2.62 -7.34
C TYR A 68 -2.42 -3.20 -6.81
N TRP A 69 -2.91 -4.25 -7.46
CA TRP A 69 -3.97 -5.07 -6.91
C TRP A 69 -3.48 -5.79 -5.65
N VAL A 70 -4.38 -6.01 -4.70
CA VAL A 70 -4.02 -6.75 -3.46
C VAL A 70 -3.45 -8.13 -3.77
N LYS A 71 -3.94 -8.79 -4.82
CA LYS A 71 -3.39 -10.07 -5.28
C LYS A 71 -1.91 -9.96 -5.66
N GLU A 72 -1.52 -8.90 -6.39
CA GLU A 72 -0.12 -8.67 -6.78
C GLU A 72 0.76 -8.43 -5.54
N LEU A 73 0.27 -7.70 -4.55
CA LEU A 73 0.98 -7.51 -3.27
C LEU A 73 1.17 -8.84 -2.53
N CYS A 74 0.12 -9.68 -2.50
CA CYS A 74 0.21 -11.02 -1.91
C CYS A 74 1.22 -11.92 -2.65
N GLU A 75 1.28 -11.85 -3.98
CA GLU A 75 2.25 -12.59 -4.78
C GLU A 75 3.68 -12.12 -4.50
N MET A 76 3.91 -10.80 -4.33
CA MET A 76 5.21 -10.26 -3.92
C MET A 76 5.60 -10.73 -2.51
N LEU A 77 4.68 -10.68 -1.55
CA LEU A 77 4.90 -11.22 -0.20
C LEU A 77 5.28 -12.71 -0.23
N ASN A 78 4.61 -13.50 -1.06
CA ASN A 78 4.89 -14.93 -1.18
C ASN A 78 6.27 -15.21 -1.78
N LYS A 79 6.78 -14.35 -2.67
CA LYS A 79 8.18 -14.43 -3.14
C LYS A 79 9.20 -14.20 -2.01
N HIS A 80 8.81 -13.49 -0.95
CA HIS A 80 9.63 -13.25 0.24
C HIS A 80 9.36 -14.23 1.39
N GLY A 81 8.74 -15.39 1.09
CA GLY A 81 8.56 -16.49 2.05
C GLY A 81 7.29 -16.44 2.89
N HIS A 82 6.41 -15.48 2.65
CA HIS A 82 5.09 -15.45 3.28
C HIS A 82 4.08 -16.36 2.58
N GLN A 83 2.91 -16.52 3.16
CA GLN A 83 1.82 -17.34 2.60
C GLN A 83 0.53 -16.50 2.54
N ALA A 84 0.63 -15.32 1.97
CA ALA A 84 -0.50 -14.43 1.77
C ALA A 84 -1.52 -15.00 0.77
N PRO A 85 -2.82 -14.70 0.89
CA PRO A 85 -3.86 -15.25 0.03
C PRO A 85 -3.73 -14.75 -1.41
N THR A 86 -3.82 -15.65 -2.39
CA THR A 86 -3.75 -15.29 -3.83
C THR A 86 -5.10 -15.43 -4.54
N PHE A 87 -6.09 -16.04 -3.88
CA PHE A 87 -7.43 -16.15 -4.44
C PHE A 87 -8.18 -14.81 -4.34
N THR A 88 -8.64 -14.30 -5.47
CA THR A 88 -9.47 -13.09 -5.56
C THR A 88 -10.89 -13.47 -5.93
N PRO A 89 -11.88 -13.22 -5.06
CA PRO A 89 -13.27 -13.49 -5.38
C PRO A 89 -13.79 -12.59 -6.52
N PRO A 90 -14.77 -13.06 -7.29
CA PRO A 90 -15.43 -12.23 -8.29
C PRO A 90 -16.03 -10.96 -7.67
N VAL A 91 -15.83 -9.82 -8.33
CA VAL A 91 -16.26 -8.49 -7.83
C VAL A 91 -17.73 -8.44 -7.48
N PHE A 92 -18.60 -9.05 -8.31
CA PHE A 92 -20.05 -9.05 -8.07
C PHE A 92 -20.42 -9.75 -6.76
N LEU A 93 -19.72 -10.84 -6.43
CA LEU A 93 -19.96 -11.59 -5.18
C LEU A 93 -19.59 -10.75 -3.96
N VAL A 94 -18.40 -10.10 -4.00
CA VAL A 94 -17.95 -9.23 -2.90
C VAL A 94 -18.87 -8.02 -2.75
N LYS A 95 -19.31 -7.42 -3.86
CA LYS A 95 -20.31 -6.32 -3.84
C LYS A 95 -21.68 -6.74 -3.28
N PHE A 96 -22.09 -7.98 -3.50
CA PHE A 96 -23.32 -8.52 -2.91
C PHE A 96 -23.17 -8.70 -1.40
N LEU A 97 -22.08 -9.35 -0.94
CA LEU A 97 -21.78 -9.53 0.48
C LEU A 97 -21.63 -8.20 1.23
N ALA A 98 -21.08 -7.18 0.60
CA ALA A 98 -20.93 -5.84 1.16
C ALA A 98 -22.25 -5.16 1.58
N ASN A 99 -23.42 -5.66 1.12
CA ASN A 99 -24.69 -5.14 1.58
C ASN A 99 -25.05 -5.60 3.00
N PHE A 100 -24.50 -6.74 3.42
CA PHE A 100 -24.78 -7.38 4.71
C PHE A 100 -23.64 -7.21 5.72
N ASP A 101 -22.42 -6.91 5.25
CA ASP A 101 -21.24 -6.75 6.10
C ASP A 101 -20.87 -5.27 6.24
N LYS A 102 -20.91 -4.77 7.48
CA LYS A 102 -20.58 -3.38 7.81
C LYS A 102 -19.09 -3.03 7.57
N THR A 103 -18.20 -4.03 7.58
CA THR A 103 -16.77 -3.86 7.35
C THR A 103 -16.46 -3.67 5.87
N ILE A 104 -17.15 -4.39 4.99
CA ILE A 104 -16.93 -4.35 3.54
C ILE A 104 -17.74 -3.21 2.90
N LYS A 105 -18.86 -2.82 3.50
CA LYS A 105 -19.78 -1.79 2.97
C LYS A 105 -19.10 -0.47 2.59
N PRO A 106 -18.19 0.11 3.40
CA PRO A 106 -17.50 1.37 3.06
C PRO A 106 -16.60 1.27 1.83
N ILE A 107 -15.99 0.10 1.59
CA ILE A 107 -15.06 -0.12 0.47
C ILE A 107 -15.76 -0.60 -0.81
N LYS A 108 -17.07 -0.88 -0.74
CA LYS A 108 -17.87 -1.36 -1.89
C LYS A 108 -17.70 -0.53 -3.17
N PRO A 109 -17.65 0.83 -3.14
CA PRO A 109 -17.43 1.64 -4.34
C PRO A 109 -16.06 1.43 -5.00
N LEU A 110 -15.06 0.98 -4.23
CA LEU A 110 -13.68 0.79 -4.70
C LEU A 110 -13.43 -0.62 -5.25
N LEU A 111 -14.33 -1.56 -5.01
CA LEU A 111 -14.18 -2.95 -5.45
C LEU A 111 -14.17 -3.06 -6.98
N GLY A 112 -13.07 -3.58 -7.53
CA GLY A 112 -12.87 -3.79 -8.96
C GLY A 112 -12.61 -2.50 -9.75
N VAL A 113 -12.33 -1.39 -9.07
CA VAL A 113 -11.97 -0.13 -9.73
C VAL A 113 -10.47 -0.10 -10.03
N ASP A 114 -10.14 0.15 -11.29
CA ASP A 114 -8.76 0.36 -11.73
C ASP A 114 -8.35 1.82 -11.47
N VAL A 115 -7.69 2.04 -10.33
CA VAL A 115 -7.23 3.37 -9.90
C VAL A 115 -5.79 3.57 -10.34
N ASN A 116 -5.52 4.69 -11.03
CA ASN A 116 -4.17 5.10 -11.39
C ASN A 116 -3.94 6.56 -10.96
N PHE A 117 -2.71 6.89 -10.58
CA PHE A 117 -2.33 8.21 -10.13
C PHE A 117 -1.27 8.81 -11.05
N ASN A 118 -1.44 10.10 -11.38
CA ASN A 118 -0.43 10.84 -12.12
C ASN A 118 0.58 11.46 -11.14
N THR A 119 1.84 11.06 -11.24
CA THR A 119 2.96 11.52 -10.42
C THR A 119 3.87 12.51 -11.14
N GLU A 120 3.53 12.92 -12.37
CA GLU A 120 4.38 13.75 -13.22
C GLU A 120 4.76 15.09 -12.55
N THR A 121 3.83 15.73 -11.83
CA THR A 121 4.13 16.97 -11.10
C THR A 121 5.16 16.73 -9.99
N ALA A 122 5.07 15.63 -9.25
CA ALA A 122 6.05 15.29 -8.23
C ALA A 122 7.43 15.00 -8.85
N ARG A 123 7.47 14.29 -9.99
CA ARG A 123 8.71 13.99 -10.72
C ARG A 123 9.37 15.26 -11.26
N SER A 124 8.61 16.11 -11.95
CA SER A 124 9.13 17.32 -12.61
C SER A 124 9.50 18.44 -11.63
N VAL A 125 8.78 18.60 -10.53
CA VAL A 125 8.99 19.69 -9.57
C VAL A 125 9.92 19.31 -8.44
N LEU A 126 9.80 18.08 -7.91
CA LEU A 126 10.55 17.63 -6.73
C LEU A 126 11.62 16.59 -7.05
N GLY A 127 11.79 16.19 -8.32
CA GLY A 127 12.74 15.13 -8.69
C GLY A 127 12.37 13.77 -8.11
N TYR A 128 11.06 13.47 -7.96
CA TYR A 128 10.60 12.22 -7.39
C TYR A 128 11.09 11.02 -8.19
N ASP A 129 11.91 10.18 -7.55
CA ASP A 129 12.40 8.91 -8.07
C ASP A 129 12.11 7.83 -7.00
N PRO A 130 11.10 6.96 -7.26
CA PRO A 130 10.57 6.07 -6.24
C PRO A 130 11.52 4.91 -5.90
N VAL A 131 11.51 4.51 -4.64
CA VAL A 131 12.05 3.21 -4.21
C VAL A 131 11.26 2.11 -4.90
N PRO A 132 11.94 1.11 -5.53
CA PRO A 132 11.26 -0.02 -6.19
C PRO A 132 10.33 -0.79 -5.25
N ILE A 133 9.17 -1.20 -5.76
CA ILE A 133 8.14 -1.87 -4.95
C ILE A 133 8.65 -3.15 -4.26
N GLU A 134 9.48 -3.93 -4.92
CA GLU A 134 10.04 -5.17 -4.37
C GLU A 134 10.90 -4.88 -3.13
N GLN A 135 11.67 -3.79 -3.14
CA GLN A 135 12.44 -3.37 -1.98
C GLN A 135 11.51 -2.90 -0.86
N THR A 136 10.52 -2.08 -1.18
CA THR A 136 9.54 -1.58 -0.20
C THR A 136 8.79 -2.73 0.47
N ILE A 137 8.33 -3.73 -0.29
CA ILE A 137 7.63 -4.90 0.26
C ILE A 137 8.54 -5.73 1.15
N ARG A 138 9.77 -6.02 0.70
CA ARG A 138 10.76 -6.75 1.49
C ARG A 138 11.05 -6.04 2.81
N ASP A 139 11.44 -4.77 2.75
CA ASP A 139 11.82 -4.00 3.94
C ASP A 139 10.63 -3.85 4.92
N THR A 140 9.39 -3.77 4.39
CA THR A 140 8.18 -3.77 5.21
C THR A 140 7.98 -5.11 5.91
N SER A 141 8.09 -6.22 5.18
CA SER A 141 7.88 -7.56 5.75
C SER A 141 8.95 -7.91 6.78
N ASP A 142 10.21 -7.56 6.53
CA ASP A 142 11.33 -7.76 7.46
C ASP A 142 11.12 -6.95 8.74
N PHE A 143 10.70 -5.70 8.62
CA PHE A 143 10.35 -4.85 9.75
C PHE A 143 9.23 -5.47 10.59
N LEU A 144 8.15 -5.94 9.96
CA LEU A 144 7.03 -6.55 10.67
C LEU A 144 7.44 -7.88 11.34
N ALA A 145 8.21 -8.72 10.65
CA ALA A 145 8.69 -9.99 11.20
C ALA A 145 9.63 -9.82 12.40
N SER A 146 10.36 -8.71 12.49
CA SER A 146 11.26 -8.44 13.63
C SER A 146 10.50 -8.23 14.94
N TYR A 147 9.23 -7.85 14.88
CA TYR A 147 8.38 -7.58 16.05
C TYR A 147 7.49 -8.75 16.48
N GLU A 148 7.22 -9.71 15.60
CA GLU A 148 6.47 -10.92 15.97
C GLU A 148 7.33 -11.91 16.80
N LYS A 149 8.65 -11.71 16.82
CA LYS A 149 9.62 -12.58 17.54
C LYS A 149 9.99 -12.08 18.93
N GLY A 150 9.48 -10.96 19.37
CA GLY A 150 9.70 -10.36 20.71
C GLY A 150 8.43 -10.35 21.53
#